data_9cfe98e5686f46440f7f3bf6f8e96ccd
#
_entry.id   9cfe98e5686f46440f7f3bf6f8e96ccd
#
_cell.length_a   1.000
_cell.length_b   1.000
_cell.length_c   1.000
_cell.angle_alpha   90.00
_cell.angle_beta   90.00
_cell.angle_gamma   90.00
#
_symmetry.space_group_name_H-M   'P 1'
#
loop_
_entity.id
_entity.type
_entity.pdbx_description
1 polymer ?
#
loop_
_entity_poly.entity_id
_entity_poly.type
_entity_poly.pdbx_seq_one_letter_code
_entity_poly.pdbx_strand_id
1 'polypeptide(L)'
;MTKAKLLTKDQVGIKINGTSLKGQLQGVTYNELVNTFGEPTFNPDNSGDGKVNYEWVFEYGGEIFTVYDWKVSQDYARHIIGKEGELQFHVGGHVNSGEFESYVHAAVKNN
;
A
#
# COMPACT_ATOMS: atom_id res chain seq x y z
N MET A 1 16.21 -12.57 -8.04
CA MET A 1 14.94 -12.52 -7.27
C MET A 1 14.35 -11.12 -7.37
N THR A 2 13.10 -11.03 -7.78
CA THR A 2 12.43 -9.73 -7.92
C THR A 2 12.09 -9.14 -6.56
N LYS A 3 12.40 -7.87 -6.38
CA LYS A 3 12.07 -7.15 -5.14
C LYS A 3 11.19 -5.96 -5.48
N ALA A 4 10.27 -5.65 -4.59
CA ALA A 4 9.47 -4.45 -4.72
C ALA A 4 10.29 -3.23 -4.32
N LYS A 5 10.16 -2.17 -5.10
CA LYS A 5 10.77 -0.88 -4.79
C LYS A 5 9.66 0.09 -4.41
N LEU A 6 9.74 0.64 -3.20
CA LEU A 6 8.80 1.68 -2.78
C LEU A 6 9.16 2.99 -3.48
N LEU A 7 8.18 3.58 -4.13
CA LEU A 7 8.37 4.83 -4.85
C LEU A 7 8.06 6.02 -3.95
N THR A 8 8.81 7.11 -4.15
CA THR A 8 8.50 8.38 -3.50
C THR A 8 7.38 9.08 -4.28
N LYS A 9 6.76 10.08 -3.65
CA LYS A 9 5.72 10.88 -4.30
C LYS A 9 6.19 11.46 -5.64
N ASP A 10 7.43 11.91 -5.71
CA ASP A 10 7.99 12.49 -6.93
C ASP A 10 8.20 11.44 -8.03
N GLN A 11 8.44 10.19 -7.66
CA GLN A 11 8.67 9.10 -8.60
C GLN A 11 7.38 8.53 -9.19
N VAL A 12 6.26 8.71 -8.49
CA VAL A 12 4.98 8.14 -8.92
C VAL A 12 4.48 8.77 -10.21
N GLY A 13 4.44 10.10 -10.26
CA GLY A 13 3.96 10.83 -11.44
C GLY A 13 2.62 10.30 -11.93
N ILE A 14 2.56 9.94 -13.21
CA ILE A 14 1.36 9.39 -13.83
C ILE A 14 1.32 7.86 -13.81
N LYS A 15 2.28 7.19 -13.17
CA LYS A 15 2.41 5.74 -13.21
C LYS A 15 1.20 5.00 -12.63
N ILE A 16 0.48 5.64 -11.70
CA ILE A 16 -0.71 5.04 -11.10
C ILE A 16 -1.99 5.29 -11.89
N ASN A 17 -1.93 6.10 -12.94
CA ASN A 17 -3.11 6.34 -13.77
C ASN A 17 -3.52 5.03 -14.44
N GLY A 18 -4.82 4.74 -14.39
CA GLY A 18 -5.35 3.52 -14.98
C GLY A 18 -5.20 2.26 -14.12
N THR A 19 -4.65 2.37 -12.90
CA THR A 19 -4.65 1.22 -11.97
C THR A 19 -6.07 0.95 -11.51
N SER A 20 -6.36 -0.32 -11.24
CA SER A 20 -7.65 -0.74 -10.71
C SER A 20 -7.45 -1.76 -9.60
N LEU A 21 -8.50 -2.01 -8.82
CA LEU A 21 -8.46 -2.99 -7.75
C LEU A 21 -8.12 -4.37 -8.31
N LYS A 22 -7.09 -5.01 -7.77
CA LYS A 22 -6.64 -6.33 -8.17
C LYS A 22 -6.74 -7.37 -7.06
N GLY A 23 -6.69 -6.95 -5.80
CA GLY A 23 -6.73 -7.89 -4.69
C GLY A 23 -6.72 -7.19 -3.35
N GLN A 24 -6.45 -7.96 -2.30
CA GLN A 24 -6.43 -7.46 -0.93
C GLN A 24 -5.27 -8.09 -0.18
N LEU A 25 -4.72 -7.36 0.81
CA LEU A 25 -3.73 -7.87 1.74
C LEU A 25 -4.43 -8.08 3.08
N GLN A 26 -4.79 -9.32 3.38
CA GLN A 26 -5.45 -9.67 4.64
C GLN A 26 -4.40 -9.98 5.70
N GLY A 27 -4.66 -9.54 6.93
CA GLY A 27 -3.79 -9.84 8.06
C GLY A 27 -2.49 -9.05 8.08
N VAL A 28 -2.39 -7.98 7.31
CA VAL A 28 -1.22 -7.10 7.29
C VAL A 28 -1.59 -5.78 7.94
N THR A 29 -0.76 -5.32 8.89
CA THR A 29 -1.03 -4.08 9.62
C THR A 29 -0.23 -2.92 9.03
N TYR A 30 -0.65 -1.71 9.38
CA TYR A 30 0.09 -0.49 9.03
C TYR A 30 1.53 -0.57 9.54
N ASN A 31 1.71 -0.96 10.80
CA ASN A 31 3.05 -1.03 11.40
C ASN A 31 3.93 -2.04 10.69
N GLU A 32 3.38 -3.16 10.28
CA GLU A 32 4.13 -4.16 9.52
C GLU A 32 4.61 -3.61 8.17
N LEU A 33 3.75 -2.86 7.48
CA LEU A 33 4.13 -2.26 6.20
C LEU A 33 5.22 -1.21 6.38
N VAL A 34 5.09 -0.35 7.40
CA VAL A 34 6.11 0.67 7.68
C VAL A 34 7.44 0.02 8.06
N ASN A 35 7.40 -0.99 8.94
CA ASN A 35 8.62 -1.66 9.39
C ASN A 35 9.32 -2.41 8.26
N THR A 36 8.55 -2.92 7.29
CA THR A 36 9.10 -3.72 6.19
C THR A 36 9.57 -2.83 5.03
N PHE A 37 8.77 -1.83 4.65
CA PHE A 37 8.99 -1.06 3.43
C PHE A 37 9.27 0.41 3.66
N GLY A 38 8.85 0.96 4.80
CA GLY A 38 8.98 2.39 5.08
C GLY A 38 7.65 3.11 5.09
N GLU A 39 7.70 4.41 5.28
CA GLU A 39 6.50 5.24 5.35
C GLU A 39 5.72 5.21 4.04
N PRO A 40 4.39 5.37 4.08
CA PRO A 40 3.60 5.36 2.86
C PRO A 40 3.98 6.50 1.92
N THR A 41 3.84 6.26 0.62
CA THR A 41 4.07 7.26 -0.40
C THR A 41 3.15 8.46 -0.22
N PHE A 42 1.88 8.19 0.09
CA PHE A 42 0.89 9.21 0.40
C PHE A 42 0.26 8.92 1.75
N ASN A 43 -0.04 9.97 2.50
CA ASN A 43 -0.68 9.90 3.81
C ASN A 43 -1.87 10.88 3.86
N PRO A 44 -2.63 10.95 4.96
CA PRO A 44 -3.80 11.84 5.01
C PRO A 44 -3.49 13.29 4.73
N ASP A 45 -2.27 13.74 5.01
CA ASP A 45 -1.88 15.14 4.84
C ASP A 45 -1.56 15.48 3.40
N ASN A 46 -1.17 14.50 2.58
CA ASN A 46 -0.78 14.75 1.18
C ASN A 46 -1.58 13.96 0.16
N SER A 47 -2.60 13.22 0.58
CA SER A 47 -3.51 12.52 -0.32
C SER A 47 -4.58 13.48 -0.80
N GLY A 48 -4.83 13.53 -2.11
CA GLY A 48 -5.71 14.52 -2.69
C GLY A 48 -7.16 14.11 -2.88
N ASP A 49 -7.51 12.83 -2.77
CA ASP A 49 -8.84 12.37 -3.18
C ASP A 49 -9.82 12.09 -2.02
N GLY A 50 -9.36 12.07 -0.79
CA GLY A 50 -10.23 11.86 0.37
C GLY A 50 -10.77 10.45 0.56
N LYS A 51 -10.49 9.54 -0.37
CA LYS A 51 -10.96 8.14 -0.31
C LYS A 51 -9.94 7.22 0.30
N VAL A 52 -8.68 7.60 0.23
CA VAL A 52 -7.54 6.83 0.66
C VAL A 52 -6.77 7.66 1.68
N ASN A 53 -6.44 7.08 2.83
CA ASN A 53 -5.66 7.77 3.86
C ASN A 53 -4.18 7.48 3.70
N TYR A 54 -3.82 6.22 3.50
CA TYR A 54 -2.44 5.79 3.37
C TYR A 54 -2.30 4.97 2.10
N GLU A 55 -1.27 5.27 1.30
CA GLU A 55 -1.03 4.54 0.07
C GLU A 55 0.46 4.36 -0.14
N TRP A 56 0.87 3.12 -0.32
CA TRP A 56 2.23 2.77 -0.75
C TRP A 56 2.18 2.47 -2.23
N VAL A 57 3.11 3.03 -3.00
CA VAL A 57 3.22 2.76 -4.43
C VAL A 57 4.52 2.03 -4.68
N PHE A 58 4.42 0.86 -5.31
CA PHE A 58 5.56 -0.01 -5.56
C PHE A 58 5.79 -0.24 -7.04
N GLU A 59 7.06 -0.43 -7.39
CA GLU A 59 7.44 -1.02 -8.67
C GLU A 59 7.94 -2.44 -8.40
N TYR A 60 7.34 -3.42 -9.07
CA TYR A 60 7.65 -4.83 -8.86
C TYR A 60 7.59 -5.55 -10.19
N GLY A 61 8.73 -6.14 -10.62
CA GLY A 61 8.79 -6.84 -11.89
C GLY A 61 8.48 -5.99 -13.10
N GLY A 62 8.79 -4.68 -13.04
CA GLY A 62 8.48 -3.75 -14.13
C GLY A 62 7.06 -3.22 -14.12
N GLU A 63 6.25 -3.63 -13.15
CA GLU A 63 4.84 -3.23 -13.06
C GLU A 63 4.60 -2.38 -11.80
N ILE A 64 3.57 -1.55 -11.84
CA ILE A 64 3.21 -0.69 -10.70
C ILE A 64 2.08 -1.34 -9.91
N PHE A 65 2.26 -1.39 -8.60
CA PHE A 65 1.23 -1.86 -7.67
C PHE A 65 1.07 -0.83 -6.55
N THR A 66 -0.17 -0.70 -6.06
CA THR A 66 -0.46 0.18 -4.94
C THR A 66 -1.07 -0.63 -3.81
N VAL A 67 -0.74 -0.24 -2.57
CA VAL A 67 -1.33 -0.80 -1.35
C VAL A 67 -1.97 0.35 -0.61
N TYR A 68 -3.27 0.27 -0.34
CA TYR A 68 -3.99 1.41 0.22
C TYR A 68 -5.18 0.95 1.07
N ASP A 69 -5.56 1.81 2.03
CA ASP A 69 -6.77 1.64 2.82
C ASP A 69 -7.92 2.33 2.08
N TRP A 70 -9.05 1.65 1.95
CA TRP A 70 -10.14 2.13 1.10
C TRP A 70 -11.35 2.55 1.93
N LYS A 71 -11.77 3.80 1.76
CA LYS A 71 -12.99 4.36 2.35
C LYS A 71 -13.04 4.29 3.89
N VAL A 72 -11.90 4.32 4.54
CA VAL A 72 -11.82 4.41 6.00
C VAL A 72 -11.70 5.89 6.35
N SER A 73 -12.45 6.36 7.36
CA SER A 73 -12.34 7.76 7.79
C SER A 73 -10.95 8.02 8.35
N GLN A 74 -10.46 9.25 8.20
CA GLN A 74 -9.16 9.62 8.75
C GLN A 74 -9.08 9.38 10.25
N ASP A 75 -10.14 9.73 10.98
CA ASP A 75 -10.17 9.53 12.44
C ASP A 75 -10.10 8.06 12.80
N TYR A 76 -10.83 7.22 12.08
CA TYR A 76 -10.82 5.79 12.31
C TYR A 76 -9.44 5.19 12.01
N ALA A 77 -8.85 5.58 10.88
CA ALA A 77 -7.53 5.09 10.49
C ALA A 77 -6.48 5.46 11.53
N ARG A 78 -6.47 6.71 12.00
CA ARG A 78 -5.52 7.16 13.02
C ARG A 78 -5.73 6.44 14.35
N HIS A 79 -6.97 6.21 14.72
CA HIS A 79 -7.31 5.50 15.94
C HIS A 79 -6.79 4.07 15.91
N ILE A 80 -7.01 3.36 14.82
CA ILE A 80 -6.57 1.98 14.67
C ILE A 80 -5.04 1.90 14.69
N ILE A 81 -4.37 2.80 13.96
CA ILE A 81 -2.91 2.82 13.92
C ILE A 81 -2.32 3.05 15.30
N GLY A 82 -2.89 3.98 16.06
CA GLY A 82 -2.43 4.27 17.42
C GLY A 82 -2.61 3.11 18.37
N LYS A 83 -3.44 2.13 18.03
CA LYS A 83 -3.70 0.95 18.84
C LYS A 83 -3.15 -0.33 18.20
N GLU A 84 -2.28 -0.19 17.20
CA GLU A 84 -1.74 -1.31 16.43
C GLU A 84 -2.83 -2.14 15.75
N GLY A 85 -3.97 -1.51 15.47
CA GLY A 85 -5.07 -2.17 14.80
C GLY A 85 -4.80 -2.44 13.34
N GLU A 86 -5.59 -3.31 12.78
CA GLU A 86 -5.49 -3.74 11.39
C GLU A 86 -6.42 -2.92 10.51
N LEU A 87 -5.86 -2.32 9.47
CA LEU A 87 -6.63 -1.70 8.41
C LEU A 87 -6.80 -2.72 7.29
N GLN A 88 -7.91 -2.65 6.57
CA GLN A 88 -8.07 -3.47 5.38
C GLN A 88 -7.33 -2.81 4.22
N PHE A 89 -6.27 -3.45 3.77
CA PHE A 89 -5.49 -2.93 2.65
C PHE A 89 -5.89 -3.61 1.35
N HIS A 90 -6.16 -2.78 0.35
CA HIS A 90 -6.43 -3.24 -1.00
C HIS A 90 -5.17 -3.11 -1.85
N VAL A 91 -5.09 -3.91 -2.90
CA VAL A 91 -3.99 -3.83 -3.85
C VAL A 91 -4.54 -3.42 -5.21
N GLY A 92 -3.99 -2.35 -5.75
CA GLY A 92 -4.31 -1.89 -7.10
C GLY A 92 -3.13 -2.13 -8.05
N GLY A 93 -3.39 -2.11 -9.34
CA GLY A 93 -2.33 -2.27 -10.32
C GLY A 93 -2.89 -2.29 -11.74
N HIS A 94 -1.98 -2.52 -12.69
CA HIS A 94 -2.33 -2.66 -14.10
C HIS A 94 -2.47 -4.11 -14.52
N VAL A 95 -1.93 -5.04 -13.72
CA VAL A 95 -1.91 -6.48 -14.02
C VAL A 95 -2.28 -7.24 -12.75
N ASN A 96 -2.45 -8.55 -12.86
CA ASN A 96 -2.76 -9.44 -11.73
C ASN A 96 -1.75 -9.25 -10.61
N SER A 97 -2.22 -9.14 -9.37
CA SER A 97 -1.39 -8.84 -8.20
C SER A 97 -1.04 -10.03 -7.33
N GLY A 98 -1.41 -11.26 -7.73
CA GLY A 98 -1.22 -12.43 -6.87
C GLY A 98 0.23 -12.65 -6.46
N GLU A 99 1.16 -12.55 -7.40
CA GLU A 99 2.58 -12.72 -7.11
C GLU A 99 3.10 -11.60 -6.20
N PHE A 100 2.70 -10.36 -6.48
CA PHE A 100 3.07 -9.21 -5.65
C PHE A 100 2.53 -9.37 -4.22
N GLU A 101 1.27 -9.80 -4.07
CA GLU A 101 0.68 -10.02 -2.74
C GLU A 101 1.46 -11.09 -1.96
N SER A 102 1.84 -12.17 -2.63
CA SER A 102 2.64 -13.22 -2.00
C SER A 102 4.01 -12.68 -1.56
N TYR A 103 4.61 -11.84 -2.38
CA TYR A 103 5.87 -11.18 -2.03
C TYR A 103 5.72 -10.32 -0.77
N VAL A 104 4.66 -9.51 -0.70
CA VAL A 104 4.43 -8.63 0.46
C VAL A 104 4.23 -9.46 1.72
N HIS A 105 3.40 -10.50 1.68
CA HIS A 105 3.20 -11.36 2.84
C HIS A 105 4.49 -12.00 3.33
N ALA A 106 5.30 -12.49 2.41
CA ALA A 106 6.59 -13.10 2.76
C ALA A 106 7.55 -12.07 3.36
N ALA A 107 7.61 -10.88 2.78
CA ALA A 107 8.50 -9.82 3.27
C ALA A 107 8.10 -9.36 4.68
N VAL A 108 6.82 -9.18 4.92
CA VAL A 108 6.28 -8.78 6.23
C VAL A 108 6.58 -9.86 7.27
N LYS A 109 6.37 -11.12 6.90
CA LYS A 109 6.58 -12.24 7.83
C LYS A 109 8.05 -12.39 8.22
N ASN A 110 8.96 -12.07 7.32
CA ASN A 110 10.40 -12.26 7.53
C ASN A 110 11.11 -11.02 8.08
N ASN A 111 10.36 -9.97 8.31
CA ASN A 111 10.95 -8.70 8.80
C ASN A 111 11.23 -8.76 10.31
#